data_1ba5029c8e491334d6e1656e2267e311
#
_entry.id   1ba5029c8e491334d6e1656e2267e311
#
_cell.length_a   1.000
_cell.length_b   1.000
_cell.length_c   1.000
_cell.angle_alpha   90.00
_cell.angle_beta   90.00
_cell.angle_gamma   90.00
#
_symmetry.space_group_name_H-M   'P 1'
#
loop_
_entity.id
_entity.type
_entity.pdbx_description
1 polymer ?
#
loop_
_entity_poly.entity_id
_entity_poly.type
_entity_poly.pdbx_seq_one_letter_code
_entity_poly.pdbx_strand_id
1 'polypeptide(L)'
;MRTDLFLFLTLSLAAITSCDEASGDRYDPSTYKNPVTTQKMPDPTVIRDGDTFYLYATEAVRNVPIMKSRDLVNWTLCGTVFSEATRPDFTEGGEIWAPDINYVGDRYLLYYSLSSWGGIEDCGIGVAEAETPEGPWINHGKLFISKEIGCLNSIDPFFIEEDGAKYLFWGSFRGIWGARLSDDGLTLDTSTIQPV
;
A
#
# COMPACT_ATOMS: atom_id res chain seq x y z
N MET A 1 0.62 -66.11 51.49
CA MET A 1 1.39 -65.94 50.25
C MET A 1 0.80 -64.76 49.53
N ARG A 2 1.47 -63.62 49.61
CA ARG A 2 1.11 -62.36 48.83
C ARG A 2 2.04 -62.33 47.65
N THR A 3 1.47 -62.33 46.46
CA THR A 3 2.18 -62.12 45.17
C THR A 3 2.04 -60.65 44.82
N ASP A 4 3.15 -59.90 44.92
CA ASP A 4 3.25 -58.51 44.51
C ASP A 4 3.40 -58.47 42.97
N LEU A 5 2.44 -57.78 42.34
CA LEU A 5 2.43 -57.55 40.88
C LEU A 5 3.15 -56.23 40.60
N PHE A 6 4.38 -56.27 40.11
CA PHE A 6 5.13 -55.12 39.66
C PHE A 6 4.59 -54.65 38.27
N LEU A 7 3.98 -53.50 38.24
CA LEU A 7 3.52 -52.83 37.03
C LEU A 7 4.71 -52.02 36.45
N PHE A 8 5.30 -52.48 35.38
CA PHE A 8 6.29 -51.69 34.60
C PHE A 8 5.59 -50.64 33.78
N LEU A 9 5.72 -49.36 34.17
CA LEU A 9 5.27 -48.23 33.38
C LEU A 9 6.36 -47.87 32.36
N THR A 10 6.17 -48.28 31.08
CA THR A 10 7.04 -47.86 30.01
C THR A 10 6.68 -46.44 29.57
N LEU A 11 7.56 -45.51 29.89
CA LEU A 11 7.46 -44.13 29.44
C LEU A 11 7.83 -44.07 27.94
N SER A 12 6.85 -43.99 27.04
CA SER A 12 7.09 -43.70 25.64
C SER A 12 7.47 -42.23 25.46
N LEU A 13 8.75 -42.01 25.22
CA LEU A 13 9.28 -40.70 24.81
C LEU A 13 8.83 -40.42 23.37
N ALA A 14 7.74 -39.68 23.18
CA ALA A 14 7.37 -39.17 21.87
C ALA A 14 8.42 -38.15 21.44
N ALA A 15 9.24 -38.52 20.47
CA ALA A 15 10.11 -37.58 19.78
C ALA A 15 9.24 -36.57 19.05
N ILE A 16 9.21 -35.34 19.53
CA ILE A 16 8.66 -34.22 18.78
C ILE A 16 9.63 -33.98 17.63
N THR A 17 9.31 -34.50 16.46
CA THR A 17 9.98 -34.10 15.23
C THR A 17 9.63 -32.62 15.01
N SER A 18 10.60 -31.77 15.28
CA SER A 18 10.60 -30.37 14.84
C SER A 18 10.26 -30.36 13.35
N CYS A 19 9.19 -29.65 13.00
CA CYS A 19 8.93 -29.31 11.60
C CYS A 19 10.20 -28.71 11.04
N ASP A 20 10.69 -29.25 9.93
CA ASP A 20 11.73 -28.65 9.13
C ASP A 20 11.32 -27.19 8.86
N GLU A 21 12.07 -26.28 9.43
CA GLU A 21 12.04 -24.89 9.00
C GLU A 21 12.41 -24.93 7.52
N ALA A 22 11.43 -24.60 6.66
CA ALA A 22 11.73 -24.26 5.29
C ALA A 22 12.89 -23.27 5.34
N SER A 23 13.98 -23.60 4.68
CA SER A 23 15.15 -22.75 4.52
C SER A 23 14.79 -21.57 3.61
N GLY A 24 13.89 -20.69 4.10
CA GLY A 24 13.78 -19.35 3.58
C GLY A 24 15.09 -18.65 3.90
N ASP A 25 15.73 -18.07 2.91
CA ASP A 25 16.93 -17.28 3.07
C ASP A 25 16.74 -16.34 4.25
N ARG A 26 17.44 -16.66 5.38
CA ARG A 26 17.38 -15.79 6.55
C ARG A 26 18.02 -14.48 6.14
N TYR A 27 17.23 -13.42 6.23
CA TYR A 27 17.71 -12.06 6.08
C TYR A 27 18.98 -11.86 6.94
N ASP A 28 20.11 -11.63 6.26
CA ASP A 28 21.37 -11.28 6.91
C ASP A 28 21.57 -9.75 6.79
N PRO A 29 21.38 -9.00 7.87
CA PRO A 29 21.54 -7.53 7.84
C PRO A 29 22.96 -7.08 7.46
N SER A 30 23.95 -7.98 7.46
CA SER A 30 25.32 -7.68 7.00
C SER A 30 25.45 -7.65 5.47
N THR A 31 24.47 -8.15 4.72
CA THR A 31 24.52 -8.32 3.27
C THR A 31 23.95 -7.16 2.48
N TYR A 32 23.28 -6.18 3.11
CA TYR A 32 22.77 -4.99 2.42
C TYR A 32 23.29 -3.69 3.05
N LYS A 33 23.25 -2.63 2.26
CA LYS A 33 23.60 -1.26 2.68
C LYS A 33 22.53 -0.29 2.23
N ASN A 34 22.21 0.67 3.09
CA ASN A 34 21.35 1.80 2.72
C ASN A 34 22.14 2.85 1.92
N PRO A 35 21.50 3.49 0.91
CA PRO A 35 20.17 3.18 0.40
C PRO A 35 20.17 1.89 -0.43
N VAL A 36 19.08 1.10 -0.35
CA VAL A 36 18.88 -0.13 -1.13
C VAL A 36 18.57 0.14 -2.62
N THR A 37 18.35 1.39 -3.00
CA THR A 37 18.21 1.83 -4.39
C THR A 37 18.80 3.22 -4.57
N THR A 38 19.36 3.50 -5.74
CA THR A 38 19.82 4.84 -6.14
C THR A 38 18.71 5.66 -6.79
N GLN A 39 17.60 5.01 -7.14
CA GLN A 39 16.42 5.68 -7.67
C GLN A 39 15.75 6.49 -6.55
N LYS A 40 15.39 7.73 -6.83
CA LYS A 40 14.59 8.54 -5.90
C LYS A 40 13.19 7.99 -5.82
N MET A 41 12.77 7.58 -4.63
CA MET A 41 11.45 6.99 -4.35
C MET A 41 10.88 7.66 -3.09
N PRO A 42 10.48 8.94 -3.14
CA PRO A 42 9.87 9.60 -1.99
C PRO A 42 8.48 9.06 -1.71
N ASP A 43 8.04 9.14 -0.45
CA ASP A 43 6.71 8.71 0.03
C ASP A 43 6.33 7.30 -0.47
N PRO A 44 7.18 6.28 -0.23
CA PRO A 44 6.97 4.98 -0.82
C PRO A 44 5.84 4.21 -0.13
N THR A 45 5.03 3.51 -0.93
CA THR A 45 4.13 2.46 -0.49
C THR A 45 4.56 1.12 -1.09
N VAL A 46 4.35 0.02 -0.36
CA VAL A 46 4.78 -1.31 -0.78
C VAL A 46 3.65 -2.32 -0.58
N ILE A 47 3.40 -3.14 -1.59
CA ILE A 47 2.49 -4.29 -1.48
C ILE A 47 3.22 -5.57 -1.89
N ARG A 48 2.81 -6.69 -1.29
CA ARG A 48 3.31 -8.01 -1.67
C ARG A 48 2.26 -8.74 -2.49
N ASP A 49 2.68 -9.29 -3.62
CA ASP A 49 1.90 -10.22 -4.43
C ASP A 49 2.71 -11.50 -4.68
N GLY A 50 2.23 -12.63 -4.13
CA GLY A 50 2.98 -13.87 -4.12
C GLY A 50 4.36 -13.71 -3.48
N ASP A 51 5.42 -13.98 -4.24
CA ASP A 51 6.81 -13.86 -3.80
C ASP A 51 7.48 -12.55 -4.22
N THR A 52 6.71 -11.59 -4.74
CA THR A 52 7.22 -10.31 -5.25
C THR A 52 6.66 -9.15 -4.45
N PHE A 53 7.51 -8.20 -4.10
CA PHE A 53 7.15 -6.91 -3.53
C PHE A 53 7.13 -5.86 -4.63
N TYR A 54 6.12 -5.01 -4.61
CA TYR A 54 5.96 -3.89 -5.53
C TYR A 54 5.96 -2.59 -4.74
N LEU A 55 6.77 -1.65 -5.19
CA LEU A 55 6.94 -0.35 -4.55
C LEU A 55 6.52 0.73 -5.54
N TYR A 56 5.71 1.66 -5.05
CA TYR A 56 5.26 2.85 -5.77
C TYR A 56 5.69 4.07 -4.95
N ALA A 57 5.88 5.21 -5.60
CA ALA A 57 6.33 6.42 -4.91
C ALA A 57 5.87 7.69 -5.62
N THR A 58 5.96 8.80 -4.91
CA THR A 58 5.85 10.15 -5.50
C THR A 58 6.73 10.24 -6.75
N GLU A 59 6.25 10.88 -7.76
CA GLU A 59 6.86 10.96 -9.09
C GLU A 59 8.17 11.76 -9.15
N ALA A 60 9.23 11.19 -8.61
CA ALA A 60 10.59 11.59 -9.01
C ALA A 60 10.96 11.00 -10.38
N VAL A 61 10.32 9.89 -10.76
CA VAL A 61 10.14 9.42 -12.13
C VAL A 61 8.71 9.72 -12.51
N ARG A 62 8.50 10.43 -13.62
CA ARG A 62 7.18 10.89 -14.06
C ARG A 62 6.20 9.72 -14.19
N ASN A 63 4.94 9.97 -13.83
CA ASN A 63 3.82 9.02 -13.93
C ASN A 63 3.79 7.89 -12.89
N VAL A 64 4.38 8.10 -11.71
CA VAL A 64 4.43 7.16 -10.56
C VAL A 64 5.20 5.87 -10.90
N PRO A 65 6.47 5.78 -10.52
CA PRO A 65 7.30 4.62 -10.80
C PRO A 65 6.80 3.37 -10.07
N ILE A 66 6.98 2.22 -10.72
CA ILE A 66 6.74 0.90 -10.14
C ILE A 66 8.08 0.17 -10.09
N MET A 67 8.54 -0.16 -8.90
CA MET A 67 9.70 -1.05 -8.71
C MET A 67 9.25 -2.39 -8.15
N LYS A 68 10.00 -3.44 -8.47
CA LYS A 68 9.76 -4.77 -7.91
C LYS A 68 11.01 -5.37 -7.31
N SER A 69 10.81 -6.22 -6.28
CA SER A 69 11.85 -6.95 -5.57
C SER A 69 11.31 -8.27 -5.03
N ARG A 70 12.19 -9.25 -4.82
CA ARG A 70 11.85 -10.48 -4.10
C ARG A 70 12.43 -10.53 -2.68
N ASP A 71 13.27 -9.57 -2.34
CA ASP A 71 14.03 -9.57 -1.08
C ASP A 71 14.02 -8.22 -0.35
N LEU A 72 13.31 -7.20 -0.88
CA LEU A 72 13.25 -5.83 -0.36
C LEU A 72 14.59 -5.07 -0.41
N VAL A 73 15.63 -5.68 -0.99
CA VAL A 73 16.99 -5.14 -1.10
C VAL A 73 17.33 -4.83 -2.55
N ASN A 74 17.07 -5.79 -3.45
CA ASN A 74 17.37 -5.67 -4.86
C ASN A 74 16.11 -5.24 -5.62
N TRP A 75 16.04 -3.95 -5.96
CA TRP A 75 14.89 -3.34 -6.62
C TRP A 75 15.15 -3.10 -8.10
N THR A 76 14.16 -3.40 -8.93
CA THR A 76 14.20 -3.16 -10.38
C THR A 76 12.99 -2.35 -10.81
N LEU A 77 13.22 -1.25 -11.55
CA LEU A 77 12.14 -0.47 -12.16
C LEU A 77 11.46 -1.33 -13.25
N CYS A 78 10.16 -1.52 -13.17
CA CYS A 78 9.40 -2.35 -14.11
C CYS A 78 8.33 -1.59 -14.89
N GLY A 79 8.04 -0.34 -14.54
CA GLY A 79 7.07 0.48 -15.26
C GLY A 79 6.66 1.74 -14.51
N THR A 80 5.54 2.29 -14.94
CA THR A 80 4.85 3.40 -14.28
C THR A 80 3.34 3.13 -14.25
N VAL A 81 2.66 3.68 -13.23
CA VAL A 81 1.19 3.54 -13.10
C VAL A 81 0.46 4.21 -14.25
N PHE A 82 0.89 5.41 -14.62
CA PHE A 82 0.29 6.20 -15.70
C PHE A 82 1.22 6.30 -16.90
N SER A 83 0.65 6.76 -17.98
CA SER A 83 1.34 7.26 -19.18
C SER A 83 0.95 8.72 -19.39
N GLU A 84 1.57 9.41 -20.36
CA GLU A 84 1.14 10.77 -20.70
C GLU A 84 -0.33 10.83 -21.16
N ALA A 85 -0.85 9.73 -21.73
CA ALA A 85 -2.23 9.65 -22.18
C ALA A 85 -3.25 9.34 -21.07
N THR A 86 -2.80 8.73 -19.97
CA THR A 86 -3.67 8.32 -18.85
C THR A 86 -3.40 9.08 -17.55
N ARG A 87 -2.46 10.03 -17.60
CA ARG A 87 -2.10 10.88 -16.45
C ARG A 87 -3.32 11.66 -15.94
N PRO A 88 -3.56 11.74 -14.63
CA PRO A 88 -4.59 12.60 -14.07
C PRO A 88 -4.28 14.09 -14.31
N ASP A 89 -5.33 14.89 -14.53
CA ASP A 89 -5.23 16.31 -14.87
C ASP A 89 -6.21 17.23 -14.10
N PHE A 90 -6.82 16.72 -13.00
CA PHE A 90 -7.83 17.46 -12.25
C PHE A 90 -7.26 18.62 -11.41
N THR A 91 -5.94 18.79 -11.38
CA THR A 91 -5.24 19.94 -10.78
C THR A 91 -4.24 20.48 -11.80
N GLU A 92 -4.38 21.73 -12.21
CA GLU A 92 -3.50 22.36 -13.18
C GLU A 92 -2.04 22.39 -12.69
N GLY A 93 -1.12 21.90 -13.52
CA GLY A 93 0.31 21.81 -13.17
C GLY A 93 0.62 20.84 -12.03
N GLY A 94 -0.34 19.98 -11.66
CA GLY A 94 -0.18 19.04 -10.57
C GLY A 94 0.82 17.93 -10.87
N GLU A 95 1.56 17.56 -9.81
CA GLU A 95 2.40 16.38 -9.74
C GLU A 95 1.70 15.30 -8.92
N ILE A 96 2.02 14.03 -9.16
CA ILE A 96 1.40 12.91 -8.46
C ILE A 96 2.27 12.54 -7.27
N TRP A 97 1.69 12.65 -6.06
CA TRP A 97 2.42 12.45 -4.81
C TRP A 97 1.80 11.34 -3.96
N ALA A 98 2.63 10.81 -3.05
CA ALA A 98 2.26 9.91 -1.95
C ALA A 98 1.18 8.89 -2.34
N PRO A 99 1.48 7.97 -3.26
CA PRO A 99 0.54 6.90 -3.58
C PRO A 99 0.34 5.96 -2.41
N ASP A 100 -0.84 5.35 -2.31
CA ASP A 100 -1.16 4.30 -1.34
C ASP A 100 -1.78 3.11 -2.08
N ILE A 101 -1.05 1.98 -2.14
CA ILE A 101 -1.43 0.76 -2.85
C ILE A 101 -2.12 -0.24 -1.94
N ASN A 102 -3.26 -0.77 -2.37
CA ASN A 102 -4.04 -1.73 -1.61
C ASN A 102 -4.63 -2.82 -2.51
N TYR A 103 -4.80 -4.03 -1.98
CA TYR A 103 -5.55 -5.09 -2.63
C TYR A 103 -6.95 -5.13 -2.05
N VAL A 104 -7.95 -4.84 -2.87
CA VAL A 104 -9.34 -4.67 -2.44
C VAL A 104 -10.24 -5.57 -3.27
N GLY A 105 -10.87 -6.54 -2.60
CA GLY A 105 -11.67 -7.55 -3.30
C GLY A 105 -10.80 -8.46 -4.16
N ASP A 106 -10.75 -8.20 -5.46
CA ASP A 106 -10.03 -9.01 -6.45
C ASP A 106 -9.09 -8.17 -7.35
N ARG A 107 -8.81 -6.91 -6.94
CA ARG A 107 -8.00 -5.97 -7.72
C ARG A 107 -7.14 -5.08 -6.85
N TYR A 108 -6.18 -4.41 -7.46
CA TYR A 108 -5.33 -3.41 -6.85
C TYR A 108 -5.94 -2.03 -7.02
N LEU A 109 -6.06 -1.27 -5.93
CA LEU A 109 -6.42 0.14 -5.92
C LEU A 109 -5.21 0.96 -5.48
N LEU A 110 -4.88 1.97 -6.25
CA LEU A 110 -3.86 2.95 -5.94
C LEU A 110 -4.53 4.31 -5.74
N TYR A 111 -4.61 4.76 -4.50
CA TYR A 111 -4.98 6.14 -4.21
C TYR A 111 -3.75 7.04 -4.37
N TYR A 112 -3.93 8.25 -4.84
CA TYR A 112 -2.82 9.17 -5.07
C TYR A 112 -3.26 10.62 -4.86
N SER A 113 -2.32 11.46 -4.44
CA SER A 113 -2.52 12.91 -4.42
C SER A 113 -2.19 13.50 -5.79
N LEU A 114 -2.97 14.48 -6.25
CA LEU A 114 -2.58 15.38 -7.33
C LEU A 114 -2.52 16.79 -6.77
N SER A 115 -1.31 17.38 -6.75
CA SER A 115 -1.07 18.66 -6.10
C SER A 115 0.09 19.40 -6.74
N SER A 116 0.20 20.68 -6.45
CA SER A 116 1.39 21.48 -6.69
C SER A 116 2.01 21.90 -5.37
N TRP A 117 3.31 22.22 -5.38
CA TRP A 117 3.99 22.66 -4.15
C TRP A 117 3.31 23.89 -3.53
N GLY A 118 2.89 23.73 -2.28
CA GLY A 118 2.14 24.77 -1.56
C GLY A 118 0.63 24.81 -1.86
N GLY A 119 0.11 23.85 -2.64
CA GLY A 119 -1.33 23.71 -2.92
C GLY A 119 -2.15 23.49 -1.66
N ILE A 120 -3.27 24.21 -1.55
CA ILE A 120 -4.16 24.15 -0.39
C ILE A 120 -5.60 23.82 -0.81
N GLU A 121 -6.15 24.54 -1.77
CA GLU A 121 -7.54 24.43 -2.22
C GLU A 121 -7.69 23.52 -3.44
N ASP A 122 -6.72 23.53 -4.35
CA ASP A 122 -6.77 22.83 -5.63
C ASP A 122 -6.10 21.45 -5.61
N CYS A 123 -5.49 21.06 -4.50
CA CYS A 123 -5.02 19.68 -4.34
C CYS A 123 -6.18 18.72 -4.07
N GLY A 124 -5.99 17.45 -4.38
CA GLY A 124 -7.03 16.44 -4.18
C GLY A 124 -6.50 15.03 -4.33
N ILE A 125 -7.40 14.08 -4.12
CA ILE A 125 -7.13 12.65 -4.18
C ILE A 125 -7.81 12.05 -5.40
N GLY A 126 -7.10 11.19 -6.10
CA GLY A 126 -7.62 10.34 -7.16
C GLY A 126 -7.42 8.85 -6.86
N VAL A 127 -7.98 8.00 -7.71
CA VAL A 127 -7.83 6.54 -7.61
C VAL A 127 -7.63 5.93 -8.99
N ALA A 128 -6.76 4.93 -9.04
CA ALA A 128 -6.57 4.05 -10.19
C ALA A 128 -6.70 2.59 -9.77
N GLU A 129 -7.10 1.72 -10.70
CA GLU A 129 -7.22 0.27 -10.45
C GLU A 129 -6.46 -0.55 -11.48
N ALA A 130 -6.06 -1.77 -11.09
CA ALA A 130 -5.47 -2.77 -11.97
C ALA A 130 -5.76 -4.19 -11.48
N GLU A 131 -5.74 -5.17 -12.38
CA GLU A 131 -5.82 -6.59 -12.04
C GLU A 131 -4.48 -7.15 -11.52
N THR A 132 -3.37 -6.51 -11.87
CA THR A 132 -2.02 -6.89 -11.43
C THR A 132 -1.24 -5.67 -10.93
N PRO A 133 -0.26 -5.84 -10.04
CA PRO A 133 0.56 -4.72 -9.55
C PRO A 133 1.32 -3.96 -10.64
N GLU A 134 1.64 -4.60 -11.76
CA GLU A 134 2.31 -3.97 -12.90
C GLU A 134 1.32 -3.31 -13.88
N GLY A 135 0.01 -3.47 -13.67
CA GLY A 135 -1.04 -2.97 -14.54
C GLY A 135 -1.50 -3.98 -15.60
N PRO A 136 -2.15 -3.56 -16.69
CA PRO A 136 -2.42 -2.14 -17.04
C PRO A 136 -3.34 -1.45 -16.04
N TRP A 137 -3.06 -0.17 -15.78
CA TRP A 137 -3.82 0.65 -14.83
C TRP A 137 -4.93 1.43 -15.52
N ILE A 138 -6.11 1.43 -14.92
CA ILE A 138 -7.27 2.24 -15.30
C ILE A 138 -7.33 3.43 -14.33
N ASN A 139 -7.17 4.64 -14.84
CA ASN A 139 -7.32 5.86 -14.05
C ASN A 139 -8.80 6.23 -13.95
N HIS A 140 -9.39 6.15 -12.75
CA HIS A 140 -10.75 6.62 -12.48
C HIS A 140 -10.83 8.14 -12.28
N GLY A 141 -9.65 8.79 -12.19
CA GLY A 141 -9.56 10.23 -12.00
C GLY A 141 -9.81 10.64 -10.55
N LYS A 142 -10.45 11.78 -10.40
CA LYS A 142 -10.67 12.47 -9.13
C LYS A 142 -11.70 11.75 -8.25
N LEU A 143 -11.34 11.49 -6.98
CA LEU A 143 -12.32 11.25 -5.92
C LEU A 143 -12.88 12.56 -5.38
N PHE A 144 -12.01 13.53 -5.09
CA PHE A 144 -12.37 14.87 -4.63
C PHE A 144 -11.19 15.84 -4.73
N ILE A 145 -11.51 17.15 -4.64
CA ILE A 145 -10.56 18.26 -4.47
C ILE A 145 -10.87 18.97 -3.16
N SER A 146 -9.85 19.49 -2.47
CA SER A 146 -9.94 20.15 -1.17
C SER A 146 -11.07 21.16 -1.06
N LYS A 147 -11.21 22.05 -2.03
CA LYS A 147 -12.27 23.08 -2.03
C LYS A 147 -13.68 22.51 -2.18
N GLU A 148 -13.85 21.38 -2.81
CA GLU A 148 -15.17 20.75 -3.02
C GLU A 148 -15.74 20.14 -1.75
N ILE A 149 -14.85 19.66 -0.85
CA ILE A 149 -15.24 19.00 0.39
C ILE A 149 -14.96 19.84 1.65
N GLY A 150 -14.36 21.03 1.48
CA GLY A 150 -14.03 21.93 2.58
C GLY A 150 -12.86 21.49 3.46
N CYS A 151 -12.12 20.46 3.06
CA CYS A 151 -10.93 19.97 3.76
C CYS A 151 -9.68 20.46 3.04
N LEU A 152 -9.05 21.50 3.56
CA LEU A 152 -7.89 22.11 2.93
C LEU A 152 -6.66 21.22 2.97
N ASN A 153 -5.84 21.27 1.91
CA ASN A 153 -4.60 20.49 1.76
C ASN A 153 -4.85 18.98 1.83
N SER A 154 -5.81 18.50 1.03
CA SER A 154 -6.14 17.06 0.87
C SER A 154 -5.08 16.38 0.03
N ILE A 155 -4.08 15.81 0.69
CA ILE A 155 -2.98 15.02 0.13
C ILE A 155 -2.73 13.81 1.02
N ASP A 156 -1.81 12.95 0.63
CA ASP A 156 -1.30 11.82 1.41
C ASP A 156 -2.42 10.84 1.81
N PRO A 157 -3.09 10.20 0.83
CA PRO A 157 -4.15 9.24 1.10
C PRO A 157 -3.62 8.01 1.83
N PHE A 158 -4.43 7.47 2.73
CA PHE A 158 -4.17 6.21 3.41
C PHE A 158 -5.49 5.43 3.55
N PHE A 159 -5.54 4.24 2.98
CA PHE A 159 -6.70 3.36 2.99
C PHE A 159 -6.65 2.36 4.15
N ILE A 160 -7.81 2.08 4.74
CA ILE A 160 -8.00 0.97 5.69
C ILE A 160 -9.29 0.25 5.37
N GLU A 161 -9.29 -1.07 5.49
CA GLU A 161 -10.50 -1.90 5.57
C GLU A 161 -10.58 -2.52 6.96
N GLU A 162 -11.72 -2.33 7.65
CA GLU A 162 -12.01 -2.89 8.96
C GLU A 162 -13.44 -3.42 8.98
N ASP A 163 -13.61 -4.69 9.33
CA ASP A 163 -14.91 -5.38 9.40
C ASP A 163 -15.74 -5.25 8.10
N GLY A 164 -15.07 -5.23 6.95
CA GLY A 164 -15.67 -5.08 5.63
C GLY A 164 -16.04 -3.64 5.27
N ALA A 165 -15.91 -2.68 6.18
CA ALA A 165 -16.07 -1.27 5.88
C ALA A 165 -14.74 -0.66 5.42
N LYS A 166 -14.80 0.19 4.42
CA LYS A 166 -13.62 0.82 3.81
C LYS A 166 -13.58 2.29 4.19
N TYR A 167 -12.38 2.76 4.51
CA TYR A 167 -12.13 4.13 4.93
C TYR A 167 -10.91 4.69 4.21
N LEU A 168 -10.96 5.97 3.92
CA LEU A 168 -9.83 6.73 3.42
C LEU A 168 -9.52 7.84 4.42
N PHE A 169 -8.23 7.97 4.77
CA PHE A 169 -7.68 9.06 5.55
C PHE A 169 -6.80 9.90 4.63
N TRP A 170 -6.74 11.20 4.88
CA TRP A 170 -5.91 12.12 4.11
C TRP A 170 -5.63 13.40 4.89
N GLY A 171 -4.69 14.18 4.42
CA GLY A 171 -4.38 15.50 4.98
C GLY A 171 -2.92 15.64 5.37
N SER A 172 -2.57 16.81 5.84
CA SER A 172 -1.22 17.18 6.24
C SER A 172 -1.26 18.29 7.28
N PHE A 173 -0.49 19.39 7.09
CA PHE A 173 -0.39 20.49 8.06
C PHE A 173 -1.69 21.30 8.31
N ARG A 174 -2.77 21.03 7.57
CA ARG A 174 -4.11 21.63 7.77
C ARG A 174 -5.09 20.70 8.51
N GLY A 175 -4.61 19.59 9.03
CA GLY A 175 -5.40 18.60 9.74
C GLY A 175 -5.49 17.29 8.96
N ILE A 176 -5.80 16.23 9.68
CA ILE A 176 -6.06 14.91 9.13
C ILE A 176 -7.56 14.66 9.16
N TRP A 177 -8.06 14.13 8.08
CA TRP A 177 -9.48 13.83 7.87
C TRP A 177 -9.67 12.37 7.52
N GLY A 178 -10.84 11.84 7.80
CA GLY A 178 -11.22 10.49 7.41
C GLY A 178 -12.67 10.44 6.98
N ALA A 179 -12.99 9.53 6.06
CA ALA A 179 -14.36 9.25 5.63
C ALA A 179 -14.50 7.81 5.15
N ARG A 180 -15.75 7.33 5.03
CA ARG A 180 -16.06 6.04 4.43
C ARG A 180 -15.93 6.10 2.91
N LEU A 181 -15.52 4.99 2.35
CA LEU A 181 -15.60 4.71 0.92
C LEU A 181 -16.79 3.80 0.62
N SER A 182 -17.21 3.79 -0.64
CA SER A 182 -18.10 2.76 -1.18
C SER A 182 -17.47 1.36 -1.09
N ASP A 183 -18.28 0.31 -1.20
CA ASP A 183 -17.82 -1.07 -1.10
C ASP A 183 -16.77 -1.44 -2.17
N ASP A 184 -16.81 -0.77 -3.31
CA ASP A 184 -15.79 -0.92 -4.38
C ASP A 184 -14.55 -0.05 -4.18
N GLY A 185 -14.54 0.85 -3.19
CA GLY A 185 -13.41 1.74 -2.91
C GLY A 185 -13.25 2.91 -3.88
N LEU A 186 -14.19 3.10 -4.82
CA LEU A 186 -14.06 4.08 -5.89
C LEU A 186 -14.80 5.40 -5.65
N THR A 187 -15.55 5.51 -4.55
CA THR A 187 -16.34 6.70 -4.24
C THR A 187 -16.24 7.05 -2.76
N LEU A 188 -16.04 8.34 -2.44
CA LEU A 188 -16.04 8.84 -1.08
C LEU A 188 -17.46 9.19 -0.62
N ASP A 189 -17.90 8.71 0.53
CA ASP A 189 -19.11 9.21 1.21
C ASP A 189 -18.79 10.49 1.96
N THR A 190 -19.02 11.63 1.30
CA THR A 190 -18.72 12.96 1.84
C THR A 190 -19.52 13.30 3.09
N SER A 191 -20.66 12.62 3.34
CA SER A 191 -21.46 12.83 4.56
C SER A 191 -20.81 12.28 5.83
N THR A 192 -19.79 11.44 5.68
CA THR A 192 -19.06 10.80 6.77
C THR A 192 -17.72 11.48 7.07
N ILE A 193 -17.38 12.55 6.38
CA ILE A 193 -16.11 13.27 6.60
C ILE A 193 -16.05 13.78 8.03
N GLN A 194 -14.96 13.47 8.71
CA GLN A 194 -14.69 13.95 10.07
C GLN A 194 -13.19 14.16 10.29
N PRO A 195 -12.80 15.07 11.19
CA PRO A 195 -11.40 15.18 11.62
C PRO A 195 -11.00 13.97 12.48
N VAL A 196 -9.72 13.63 12.43
CA VAL A 196 -9.10 12.50 13.17
C VAL A 196 -8.24 13.05 14.30
#